data_102fcdb7e8e00bb4cc3b5f5e29eae966
#
_entry.id   102fcdb7e8e00bb4cc3b5f5e29eae966
#
_cell.length_a   1.000
_cell.length_b   1.000
_cell.length_c   1.000
_cell.angle_alpha   90.00
_cell.angle_beta   90.00
_cell.angle_gamma   90.00
#
_symmetry.space_group_name_H-M   'P 1'
#
loop_
_entity.id
_entity.type
_entity.pdbx_description
1 polymer ?
#
loop_
_entity_poly.entity_id
_entity_poly.type
_entity_poly.pdbx_seq_one_letter_code
_entity_poly.pdbx_strand_id
1 'polypeptide(L)'
;MKEEHATCGRISPKEKLQELVTSPRPHEYLDVNALPETWDWRNINGTNYLSWSRNQHIPTYCGSCWAHGPTSSLADRINIVRNRTWPDMTLSPQVIVNCQAGGSCNGGNPAEVYVYANRHGIPEETCQAYVAKNPDHFSCSDIQ
;
A
#
# COMPACT_ATOMS: atom_id res chain seq x y z
N MET A 1 22.27 -9.34 21.78
CA MET A 1 20.95 -9.33 21.14
C MET A 1 21.19 -9.41 19.65
N LYS A 2 20.75 -10.48 18.99
CA LYS A 2 20.82 -10.57 17.51
C LYS A 2 19.70 -9.71 16.98
N GLU A 3 20.02 -8.65 16.26
CA GLU A 3 19.07 -7.91 15.45
C GLU A 3 18.54 -8.85 14.36
N GLU A 4 17.36 -9.38 14.56
CA GLU A 4 16.59 -9.98 13.47
C GLU A 4 16.12 -8.85 12.58
N HIS A 5 16.86 -8.60 11.49
CA HIS A 5 16.37 -7.78 10.40
C HIS A 5 15.13 -8.48 9.82
N ALA A 6 13.96 -8.01 10.19
CA ALA A 6 12.72 -8.40 9.55
C ALA A 6 12.83 -8.06 8.06
N THR A 7 12.99 -9.09 7.22
CA THR A 7 13.12 -8.93 5.77
C THR A 7 11.80 -8.42 5.22
N CYS A 8 11.77 -7.15 4.85
CA CYS A 8 10.70 -6.57 4.07
C CYS A 8 10.59 -7.31 2.74
N GLY A 9 9.45 -7.97 2.51
CA GLY A 9 9.09 -8.45 1.19
C GLY A 9 9.85 -9.69 0.70
N ARG A 10 9.70 -10.82 1.37
CA ARG A 10 10.06 -12.09 0.75
C ARG A 10 8.88 -12.56 -0.12
N ILE A 11 8.97 -12.35 -1.42
CA ILE A 11 8.04 -12.93 -2.38
C ILE A 11 8.18 -14.45 -2.30
N SER A 12 7.16 -15.11 -1.75
CA SER A 12 7.11 -16.57 -1.82
C SER A 12 6.80 -16.99 -3.26
N PRO A 13 7.59 -17.91 -3.87
CA PRO A 13 7.39 -18.30 -5.26
C PRO A 13 6.13 -19.15 -5.51
N LYS A 14 5.29 -19.37 -4.51
CA LYS A 14 4.30 -20.47 -4.55
C LYS A 14 3.00 -20.19 -5.27
N GLU A 15 2.67 -18.96 -5.61
CA GLU A 15 1.53 -18.70 -6.51
C GLU A 15 1.91 -17.55 -7.45
N LYS A 16 2.00 -17.86 -8.74
CA LYS A 16 1.94 -16.81 -9.76
C LYS A 16 0.55 -16.17 -9.62
N LEU A 17 0.50 -14.96 -9.05
CA LEU A 17 -0.67 -14.11 -9.18
C LEU A 17 -1.04 -14.08 -10.66
N GLN A 18 -2.19 -14.62 -11.00
CA GLN A 18 -2.74 -14.48 -12.35
C GLN A 18 -3.02 -12.99 -12.53
N GLU A 19 -2.12 -12.34 -13.24
CA GLU A 19 -2.23 -10.93 -13.54
C GLU A 19 -3.43 -10.73 -14.46
N LEU A 20 -4.48 -10.13 -13.96
CA LEU A 20 -5.63 -9.75 -14.74
C LEU A 20 -5.27 -8.50 -15.57
N VAL A 21 -4.80 -8.69 -16.78
CA VAL A 21 -4.55 -7.61 -17.74
C VAL A 21 -5.85 -7.28 -18.43
N THR A 22 -6.45 -6.13 -18.07
CA THR A 22 -7.72 -5.66 -18.65
C THR A 22 -7.55 -4.61 -19.75
N SER A 23 -6.32 -4.09 -19.91
CA SER A 23 -5.98 -3.09 -20.91
C SER A 23 -4.49 -3.20 -21.28
N PRO A 24 -4.08 -2.70 -22.45
CA PRO A 24 -2.67 -2.64 -22.81
C PRO A 24 -1.87 -1.91 -21.73
N ARG A 25 -0.68 -2.42 -21.42
CA ARG A 25 0.21 -1.79 -20.45
C ARG A 25 0.87 -0.54 -21.07
N PRO A 26 1.19 0.49 -20.28
CA PRO A 26 1.80 1.72 -20.81
C PRO A 26 3.02 1.50 -21.71
N HIS A 27 3.89 0.55 -21.37
CA HIS A 27 5.08 0.24 -22.16
C HIS A 27 4.80 -0.43 -23.53
N GLU A 28 3.56 -0.89 -23.77
CA GLU A 28 3.16 -1.51 -25.03
C GLU A 28 2.71 -0.47 -26.07
N TYR A 29 2.37 0.75 -25.64
CA TYR A 29 1.85 1.79 -26.53
C TYR A 29 2.52 3.16 -26.40
N LEU A 30 3.24 3.43 -25.30
CA LEU A 30 3.94 4.71 -25.11
C LEU A 30 5.31 4.69 -25.79
N ASP A 31 5.62 5.76 -26.51
CA ASP A 31 6.99 6.01 -26.99
C ASP A 31 7.85 6.46 -25.81
N VAL A 32 8.86 5.66 -25.49
CA VAL A 32 9.80 5.94 -24.39
C VAL A 32 10.53 7.27 -24.60
N ASN A 33 10.80 7.66 -25.86
CA ASN A 33 11.49 8.90 -26.19
C ASN A 33 10.61 10.16 -25.98
N ALA A 34 9.30 9.97 -25.88
CA ALA A 34 8.35 11.05 -25.60
C ALA A 34 8.14 11.26 -24.09
N LEU A 35 8.70 10.40 -23.25
CA LEU A 35 8.59 10.54 -21.79
C LEU A 35 9.52 11.65 -21.28
N PRO A 36 9.12 12.41 -20.25
CA PRO A 36 9.99 13.39 -19.63
C PRO A 36 11.20 12.70 -18.97
N GLU A 37 12.38 13.30 -19.05
CA GLU A 37 13.60 12.77 -18.41
C GLU A 37 13.48 12.68 -16.89
N THR A 38 12.67 13.56 -16.28
CA THR A 38 12.42 13.60 -14.84
C THR A 38 10.95 13.79 -14.56
N TRP A 39 10.46 13.09 -13.54
CA TRP A 39 9.08 13.21 -13.09
C TRP A 39 8.98 13.09 -11.58
N ASP A 40 8.34 14.05 -10.93
CA ASP A 40 8.15 14.01 -9.47
C ASP A 40 6.71 14.39 -9.13
N TRP A 41 5.94 13.38 -8.68
CA TRP A 41 4.56 13.57 -8.25
C TRP A 41 4.39 14.48 -7.05
N ARG A 42 5.48 14.78 -6.32
CA ARG A 42 5.47 15.75 -5.20
C ARG A 42 5.42 17.19 -5.70
N ASN A 43 5.73 17.41 -6.96
CA ASN A 43 5.76 18.75 -7.53
C ASN A 43 5.40 18.74 -9.03
N ILE A 44 4.13 18.61 -9.33
CA ILE A 44 3.61 18.78 -10.67
C ILE A 44 2.96 20.17 -10.74
N ASN A 45 3.65 21.12 -11.38
CA ASN A 45 3.19 22.52 -11.47
C ASN A 45 2.86 23.14 -10.09
N GLY A 46 3.67 22.85 -9.07
CA GLY A 46 3.46 23.34 -7.70
C GLY A 46 2.50 22.51 -6.86
N THR A 47 1.91 21.45 -7.41
CA THR A 47 0.97 20.58 -6.68
C THR A 47 1.66 19.27 -6.28
N ASN A 48 1.53 18.91 -4.99
CA ASN A 48 1.92 17.61 -4.48
C ASN A 48 0.72 16.65 -4.54
N TYR A 49 0.85 15.55 -5.27
CA TYR A 49 -0.20 14.53 -5.44
C TYR A 49 -0.05 13.35 -4.49
N LEU A 50 1.06 13.26 -3.75
CA LEU A 50 1.33 12.11 -2.90
C LEU A 50 0.66 12.26 -1.54
N SER A 51 0.32 11.11 -0.97
CA SER A 51 -0.09 10.98 0.42
C SER A 51 1.09 11.28 1.37
N TRP A 52 0.79 11.49 2.63
CA TRP A 52 1.82 11.81 3.63
C TRP A 52 2.69 10.60 3.98
N SER A 53 3.95 10.88 4.32
CA SER A 53 4.91 9.85 4.74
C SER A 53 4.57 9.33 6.13
N ARG A 54 4.77 8.02 6.33
CA ARG A 54 4.44 7.32 7.57
C ARG A 54 5.65 6.58 8.13
N ASN A 55 5.61 6.29 9.42
CA ASN A 55 6.58 5.43 10.06
C ASN A 55 5.90 4.16 10.57
N GLN A 56 6.30 3.00 10.02
CA GLN A 56 5.72 1.71 10.40
C GLN A 56 6.05 1.28 11.84
N HIS A 57 7.05 1.88 12.47
CA HIS A 57 7.52 1.54 13.80
C HIS A 57 6.99 2.48 14.90
N ILE A 58 5.93 3.20 14.64
CA ILE A 58 5.27 4.09 15.61
C ILE A 58 3.80 3.65 15.78
N PRO A 59 3.32 3.42 17.02
CA PRO A 59 3.97 3.66 18.32
C PRO A 59 4.94 2.57 18.78
N THR A 60 4.97 1.40 18.13
CA THR A 60 5.85 0.27 18.48
C THR A 60 6.49 -0.33 17.23
N TYR A 61 7.47 -1.23 17.41
CA TYR A 61 8.07 -1.93 16.30
C TYR A 61 7.06 -2.86 15.60
N CYS A 62 6.91 -2.72 14.28
CA CYS A 62 6.10 -3.59 13.43
C CYS A 62 6.71 -3.65 12.03
N GLY A 63 7.03 -4.83 11.55
CA GLY A 63 7.57 -5.07 10.19
C GLY A 63 6.47 -5.06 9.12
N SER A 64 5.73 -3.95 9.01
CA SER A 64 4.56 -3.81 8.11
C SER A 64 4.83 -3.02 6.83
N CYS A 65 6.08 -2.92 6.39
CA CYS A 65 6.42 -2.27 5.11
C CYS A 65 5.66 -2.87 3.92
N TRP A 66 5.40 -4.17 3.95
CA TRP A 66 4.61 -4.89 2.97
C TRP A 66 3.14 -4.40 2.88
N ALA A 67 2.61 -3.82 3.97
CA ALA A 67 1.28 -3.21 4.01
C ALA A 67 1.35 -1.71 3.66
N HIS A 68 2.32 -0.97 4.19
CA HIS A 68 2.48 0.47 3.96
C HIS A 68 2.79 0.83 2.51
N GLY A 69 3.69 0.10 1.86
CA GLY A 69 4.06 0.37 0.46
C GLY A 69 2.85 0.31 -0.48
N PRO A 70 2.09 -0.80 -0.52
CA PRO A 70 0.90 -0.91 -1.36
C PRO A 70 -0.21 0.06 -1.00
N THR A 71 -0.53 0.27 0.28
CA THR A 71 -1.59 1.20 0.68
C THR A 71 -1.26 2.64 0.32
N SER A 72 0.00 3.07 0.51
CA SER A 72 0.46 4.39 0.07
C SER A 72 0.42 4.52 -1.45
N SER A 73 0.91 3.52 -2.17
CA SER A 73 0.87 3.52 -3.64
C SER A 73 -0.55 3.59 -4.21
N LEU A 74 -1.52 2.90 -3.61
CA LEU A 74 -2.92 2.97 -4.01
C LEU A 74 -3.53 4.34 -3.67
N ALA A 75 -3.26 4.87 -2.47
CA ALA A 75 -3.71 6.19 -2.04
C ALA A 75 -3.20 7.28 -2.99
N ASP A 76 -1.91 7.24 -3.34
CA ASP A 76 -1.29 8.18 -4.29
C ASP A 76 -1.96 8.12 -5.66
N ARG A 77 -2.22 6.92 -6.17
CA ARG A 77 -2.92 6.74 -7.46
C ARG A 77 -4.34 7.30 -7.42
N ILE A 78 -5.06 7.12 -6.32
CA ILE A 78 -6.40 7.71 -6.13
C ILE A 78 -6.31 9.23 -6.13
N ASN A 79 -5.35 9.82 -5.40
CA ASN A 79 -5.15 11.26 -5.36
C ASN A 79 -4.79 11.83 -6.74
N ILE A 80 -3.96 11.13 -7.52
CA ILE A 80 -3.61 11.51 -8.90
C ILE A 80 -4.85 11.49 -9.80
N VAL A 81 -5.62 10.41 -9.79
CA VAL A 81 -6.85 10.28 -10.61
C VAL A 81 -7.89 11.31 -10.24
N ARG A 82 -8.01 11.65 -8.94
CA ARG A 82 -8.91 12.69 -8.45
C ARG A 82 -8.37 14.11 -8.66
N ASN A 83 -7.21 14.25 -9.31
CA ASN A 83 -6.54 15.54 -9.52
C ASN A 83 -6.38 16.32 -8.20
N ARG A 84 -5.99 15.64 -7.13
CA ARG A 84 -5.80 16.21 -5.79
C ARG A 84 -7.05 16.88 -5.19
N THR A 85 -8.24 16.50 -5.63
CA THR A 85 -9.49 17.04 -5.06
C THR A 85 -9.61 16.59 -3.60
N TRP A 86 -9.82 17.55 -2.70
CA TRP A 86 -10.03 17.27 -1.27
C TRP A 86 -11.26 16.35 -1.03
N PRO A 87 -11.24 15.48 -0.01
CA PRO A 87 -10.15 15.19 0.92
C PRO A 87 -9.04 14.34 0.31
N ASP A 88 -7.81 14.52 0.83
CA ASP A 88 -6.68 13.66 0.50
C ASP A 88 -6.97 12.23 0.94
N MET A 89 -6.79 11.30 0.03
CA MET A 89 -7.00 9.89 0.35
C MET A 89 -5.78 9.30 1.04
N THR A 90 -6.04 8.60 2.13
CA THR A 90 -5.07 7.78 2.84
C THR A 90 -5.73 6.44 3.17
N LEU A 91 -5.10 5.34 2.82
CA LEU A 91 -5.66 4.01 3.07
C LEU A 91 -5.05 3.39 4.32
N SER A 92 -5.86 2.65 5.08
CA SER A 92 -5.45 2.05 6.35
C SER A 92 -4.51 0.85 6.16
N PRO A 93 -3.23 0.95 6.55
CA PRO A 93 -2.36 -0.22 6.62
C PRO A 93 -2.71 -1.13 7.80
N GLN A 94 -3.38 -0.61 8.85
CA GLN A 94 -3.76 -1.42 10.00
C GLN A 94 -4.82 -2.46 9.62
N VAL A 95 -5.77 -2.12 8.76
CA VAL A 95 -6.75 -3.09 8.25
C VAL A 95 -6.05 -4.24 7.55
N ILE A 96 -5.04 -3.96 6.75
CA ILE A 96 -4.26 -4.99 6.05
C ILE A 96 -3.54 -5.91 7.04
N VAL A 97 -2.98 -5.36 8.12
CA VAL A 97 -2.35 -6.15 9.19
C VAL A 97 -3.38 -6.97 9.96
N ASN A 98 -4.51 -6.37 10.33
CA ASN A 98 -5.58 -7.02 11.10
C ASN A 98 -6.22 -8.17 10.33
N CYS A 99 -6.43 -7.99 9.04
CA CYS A 99 -7.01 -9.00 8.16
C CYS A 99 -5.98 -10.03 7.67
N GLN A 100 -4.72 -9.91 8.10
CA GLN A 100 -3.63 -10.78 7.65
C GLN A 100 -3.56 -10.91 6.12
N ALA A 101 -3.83 -9.82 5.42
CA ALA A 101 -3.95 -9.75 3.97
C ALA A 101 -2.57 -9.80 3.28
N GLY A 102 -1.79 -10.82 3.61
CA GLY A 102 -0.47 -11.08 3.07
C GLY A 102 0.65 -11.15 4.12
N GLY A 103 0.35 -10.97 5.42
CA GLY A 103 1.38 -11.05 6.45
C GLY A 103 0.97 -10.54 7.83
N SER A 104 1.98 -10.12 8.60
CA SER A 104 1.84 -9.66 9.98
C SER A 104 2.91 -8.61 10.31
N CYS A 105 3.03 -8.20 11.58
CA CYS A 105 4.16 -7.38 12.05
C CYS A 105 5.53 -8.07 11.93
N ASN A 106 5.57 -9.35 11.58
CA ASN A 106 6.82 -10.09 11.33
C ASN A 106 7.24 -10.11 9.84
N GLY A 107 6.52 -9.40 9.00
CA GLY A 107 6.72 -9.33 7.55
C GLY A 107 5.55 -9.90 6.75
N GLY A 108 5.60 -9.73 5.44
CA GLY A 108 4.54 -10.19 4.54
C GLY A 108 4.84 -9.98 3.06
N ASN A 109 3.82 -10.22 2.23
CA ASN A 109 3.89 -10.11 0.79
C ASN A 109 3.06 -8.92 0.30
N PRO A 110 3.67 -7.87 -0.28
CA PRO A 110 2.95 -6.70 -0.77
C PRO A 110 1.97 -7.01 -1.92
N ALA A 111 2.21 -8.08 -2.69
CA ALA A 111 1.31 -8.46 -3.79
C ALA A 111 -0.06 -8.91 -3.29
N GLU A 112 -0.13 -9.59 -2.15
CA GLU A 112 -1.38 -10.04 -1.54
C GLU A 112 -2.26 -8.86 -1.11
N VAL A 113 -1.66 -7.72 -0.76
CA VAL A 113 -2.40 -6.51 -0.41
C VAL A 113 -3.21 -5.99 -1.60
N TYR A 114 -2.66 -6.03 -2.82
CA TYR A 114 -3.40 -5.64 -4.02
C TYR A 114 -4.53 -6.61 -4.34
N VAL A 115 -4.32 -7.92 -4.11
CA VAL A 115 -5.39 -8.93 -4.24
C VAL A 115 -6.51 -8.68 -3.25
N TYR A 116 -6.15 -8.41 -1.98
CA TYR A 116 -7.11 -8.05 -0.95
C TYR A 116 -7.88 -6.79 -1.32
N ALA A 117 -7.16 -5.72 -1.73
CA ALA A 117 -7.76 -4.46 -2.14
C ALA A 117 -8.78 -4.63 -3.29
N ASN A 118 -8.45 -5.49 -4.26
CA ASN A 118 -9.34 -5.77 -5.39
C ASN A 118 -10.63 -6.50 -4.96
N ARG A 119 -10.54 -7.40 -3.98
CA ARG A 119 -11.68 -8.24 -3.54
C ARG A 119 -12.55 -7.57 -2.49
N HIS A 120 -11.95 -6.84 -1.57
CA HIS A 120 -12.61 -6.34 -0.35
C HIS A 120 -12.61 -4.83 -0.22
N GLY A 121 -11.74 -4.14 -0.97
CA GLY A 121 -11.44 -2.74 -0.73
C GLY A 121 -10.54 -2.53 0.50
N ILE A 122 -10.09 -1.31 0.68
CA ILE A 122 -9.34 -0.87 1.87
C ILE A 122 -9.97 0.45 2.31
N PRO A 123 -10.45 0.57 3.56
CA PRO A 123 -11.04 1.79 4.04
C PRO A 123 -9.98 2.90 4.22
N GLU A 124 -10.45 4.11 4.33
CA GLU A 124 -9.65 5.26 4.68
C GLU A 124 -9.11 5.12 6.12
N GLU A 125 -7.93 5.69 6.39
CA GLU A 125 -7.20 5.47 7.64
C GLU A 125 -7.92 5.98 8.89
N THR A 126 -8.80 6.97 8.77
CA THR A 126 -9.61 7.43 9.91
C THR A 126 -10.59 6.38 10.41
N CYS A 127 -10.98 5.41 9.57
CA CYS A 127 -11.80 4.27 9.99
C CYS A 127 -11.03 3.31 10.91
N GLN A 128 -9.73 3.16 10.69
CA GLN A 128 -8.84 2.30 11.45
C GLN A 128 -7.43 2.86 11.45
N ALA A 129 -7.10 3.65 12.46
CA ALA A 129 -5.79 4.25 12.61
C ALA A 129 -4.69 3.19 12.83
N TYR A 130 -3.47 3.49 12.34
CA TYR A 130 -2.35 2.61 12.51
C TYR A 130 -1.86 2.57 13.96
N VAL A 131 -1.74 1.36 14.53
CA VAL A 131 -1.31 1.11 15.92
C VAL A 131 -0.06 0.25 16.02
N ALA A 132 0.51 -0.17 14.87
CA ALA A 132 1.75 -0.95 14.80
C ALA A 132 1.73 -2.26 15.60
N LYS A 133 0.61 -2.97 15.60
CA LYS A 133 0.42 -4.24 16.32
C LYS A 133 -0.33 -5.24 15.46
N ASN A 134 -0.03 -6.53 15.70
CA ASN A 134 -0.91 -7.61 15.24
C ASN A 134 -2.22 -7.56 16.04
N PRO A 135 -3.34 -8.00 15.45
CA PRO A 135 -4.60 -8.08 16.17
C PRO A 135 -4.51 -9.15 17.27
N ASP A 136 -4.86 -8.77 18.48
CA ASP A 136 -4.96 -9.74 19.59
C ASP A 136 -6.26 -10.54 19.51
N HIS A 137 -7.36 -9.93 19.00
CA HIS A 137 -8.70 -10.52 18.90
C HIS A 137 -9.61 -9.88 17.83
N PHE A 138 -9.09 -9.06 16.89
CA PHE A 138 -9.93 -8.46 15.88
C PHE A 138 -10.10 -9.40 14.69
N SER A 139 -11.34 -9.72 14.36
CA SER A 139 -11.67 -10.30 13.07
C SER A 139 -11.86 -9.19 12.03
N CYS A 140 -11.67 -9.50 10.75
CA CYS A 140 -11.96 -8.57 9.66
C CYS A 140 -13.44 -8.15 9.59
N SER A 141 -14.32 -8.86 10.27
CA SER A 141 -15.76 -8.58 10.36
C SER A 141 -16.10 -7.42 11.30
N ASP A 142 -15.16 -6.98 12.14
CA ASP A 142 -15.39 -5.94 13.15
C ASP A 142 -15.14 -4.51 12.61
N ILE A 143 -14.79 -4.41 11.32
CA ILE A 143 -14.63 -3.14 10.61
C ILE A 143 -15.98 -2.84 9.92
N GLN A 144 -16.82 -2.07 10.58
CA GLN A 144 -18.06 -1.53 10.01
C GLN A 144 -17.82 -0.13 9.46
#